data_38e5a9fe0d972ba058daea974d52a76e
#
_entry.id   38e5a9fe0d972ba058daea974d52a76e
#
_cell.length_a   1.000
_cell.length_b   1.000
_cell.length_c   1.000
_cell.angle_alpha   90.00
_cell.angle_beta   90.00
_cell.angle_gamma   90.00
#
_symmetry.space_group_name_H-M   'P 1'
#
loop_
_entity.id
_entity.type
_entity.pdbx_description
1 polymer ?
#
loop_
_entity_poly.entity_id
_entity_poly.type
_entity_poly.pdbx_seq_one_letter_code
_entity_poly.pdbx_strand_id
1 'polypeptide(L)'
;MILGTVSADGVPTITLSIAGQDWPAIIDTGFNGDLELPEGLCTTLIDRYVGRVTSTLAGGQIIEEDVDLVEFPFDGQIIHAEATFVPDSQILIGTHLIREYQLQIDFVQKSVQLERKS
;
A
#
# COMPACT_ATOMS: atom_id res chain seq x y z
N MET A 1 8.58 2.45 -14.25
CA MET A 1 7.35 3.24 -14.09
C MET A 1 6.17 2.32 -13.86
N ILE A 2 5.33 2.67 -12.91
CA ILE A 2 4.09 1.93 -12.64
C ILE A 2 2.92 2.77 -13.14
N LEU A 3 2.03 2.14 -13.89
CA LEU A 3 0.83 2.78 -14.40
C LEU A 3 -0.38 2.24 -13.67
N GLY A 4 -1.34 3.12 -13.40
CA GLY A 4 -2.56 2.76 -12.74
C GLY A 4 -3.75 3.52 -13.30
N THR A 5 -4.87 3.44 -12.60
CA THR A 5 -6.11 4.05 -13.03
C THR A 5 -6.80 4.76 -11.87
N VAL A 6 -7.70 5.67 -12.21
CA VAL A 6 -8.62 6.27 -11.24
C VAL A 6 -9.97 5.59 -11.44
N SER A 7 -10.54 5.06 -10.36
CA SER A 7 -11.83 4.38 -10.43
C SER A 7 -12.97 5.35 -10.73
N ALA A 8 -14.15 4.80 -11.01
CA ALA A 8 -15.36 5.62 -11.23
C ALA A 8 -15.68 6.50 -10.02
N ASP A 9 -15.30 6.06 -8.83
CA ASP A 9 -15.50 6.82 -7.58
C ASP A 9 -14.40 7.84 -7.31
N GLY A 10 -13.44 8.01 -8.23
CA GLY A 10 -12.36 8.96 -8.06
C GLY A 10 -11.19 8.47 -7.22
N VAL A 11 -11.02 7.16 -7.08
CA VAL A 11 -9.96 6.58 -6.23
C VAL A 11 -8.78 6.15 -7.10
N PRO A 12 -7.57 6.69 -6.86
CA PRO A 12 -6.39 6.26 -7.61
C PRO A 12 -5.90 4.90 -7.14
N THR A 13 -5.71 3.99 -8.09
CA THR A 13 -5.27 2.61 -7.80
C THR A 13 -4.16 2.16 -8.74
N ILE A 14 -3.33 1.28 -8.22
CA ILE A 14 -2.38 0.50 -9.03
C ILE A 14 -2.59 -0.98 -8.70
N THR A 15 -1.99 -1.84 -9.49
CA THR A 15 -2.04 -3.28 -9.23
C THR A 15 -0.77 -3.71 -8.53
N LEU A 16 -0.91 -4.42 -7.41
CA LEU A 16 0.19 -5.08 -6.71
C LEU A 16 0.07 -6.57 -6.86
N SER A 17 1.21 -7.23 -7.04
CA SER A 17 1.29 -8.70 -7.00
C SER A 17 1.72 -9.12 -5.61
N ILE A 18 0.84 -9.77 -4.87
CA ILE A 18 1.11 -10.24 -3.51
C ILE A 18 0.74 -11.71 -3.41
N ALA A 19 1.67 -12.53 -2.92
CA ALA A 19 1.48 -13.97 -2.78
C ALA A 19 1.06 -14.63 -4.10
N GLY A 20 1.57 -14.15 -5.23
CA GLY A 20 1.31 -14.72 -6.54
C GLY A 20 -0.02 -14.30 -7.16
N GLN A 21 -0.74 -13.38 -6.57
CA GLN A 21 -2.01 -12.87 -7.08
C GLN A 21 -1.94 -11.36 -7.27
N ASP A 22 -2.66 -10.86 -8.27
CA ASP A 22 -2.78 -9.44 -8.53
C ASP A 22 -3.94 -8.85 -7.73
N TRP A 23 -3.66 -7.73 -7.06
CA TRP A 23 -4.62 -7.04 -6.22
C TRP A 23 -4.69 -5.57 -6.60
N PRO A 24 -5.89 -4.99 -6.68
CA PRO A 24 -5.99 -3.53 -6.75
C PRO A 24 -5.57 -2.93 -5.41
N ALA A 25 -4.76 -1.89 -5.46
CA ALA A 25 -4.28 -1.20 -4.28
C ALA A 25 -4.54 0.29 -4.40
N ILE A 26 -5.09 0.87 -3.35
CA ILE A 26 -5.44 2.28 -3.31
C ILE A 26 -4.22 3.08 -2.86
N ILE A 27 -3.90 4.14 -3.58
CA ILE A 27 -2.88 5.08 -3.16
C ILE A 27 -3.53 6.07 -2.19
N ASP A 28 -3.10 6.02 -0.93
CA ASP A 28 -3.64 6.87 0.14
C ASP A 28 -2.55 7.79 0.67
N THR A 29 -2.56 9.04 0.21
CA THR A 29 -1.55 10.02 0.61
C THR A 29 -1.74 10.52 2.04
N GLY A 30 -2.84 10.18 2.69
CA GLY A 30 -3.05 10.43 4.11
C GLY A 30 -2.48 9.35 5.02
N PHE A 31 -2.01 8.26 4.45
CA PHE A 31 -1.39 7.16 5.17
C PHE A 31 0.13 7.23 5.02
N ASN A 32 0.85 7.32 6.12
CA ASN A 32 2.30 7.56 6.11
C ASN A 32 3.15 6.29 6.18
N GLY A 33 2.53 5.12 6.25
CA GLY A 33 3.24 3.84 6.28
C GLY A 33 3.54 3.30 4.89
N ASP A 34 3.86 2.01 4.83
CA ASP A 34 4.08 1.31 3.57
C ASP A 34 2.80 0.68 3.05
N LEU A 35 2.26 -0.29 3.78
CA LEU A 35 1.10 -1.06 3.34
C LEU A 35 0.13 -1.30 4.48
N GLU A 36 -1.15 -1.30 4.13
CA GLU A 36 -2.22 -1.83 4.95
C GLU A 36 -2.91 -2.93 4.15
N LEU A 37 -2.95 -4.14 4.70
CA LEU A 37 -3.42 -5.32 4.00
C LEU A 37 -4.64 -5.92 4.68
N PRO A 38 -5.55 -6.57 3.93
CA PRO A 38 -6.65 -7.32 4.53
C PRO A 38 -6.14 -8.45 5.43
N GLU A 39 -6.80 -8.68 6.55
CA GLU A 39 -6.45 -9.77 7.46
C GLU A 39 -6.44 -11.14 6.77
N GLY A 40 -7.28 -11.32 5.76
CA GLY A 40 -7.35 -12.57 5.01
C GLY A 40 -6.05 -12.93 4.29
N LEU A 41 -5.16 -11.98 4.07
CA LEU A 41 -3.86 -12.25 3.46
C LEU A 41 -2.80 -12.66 4.47
N CYS A 42 -3.04 -12.49 5.76
CA CYS A 42 -2.05 -12.74 6.80
C CYS A 42 -1.54 -14.18 6.79
N THR A 43 -2.41 -15.15 6.52
CA THR A 43 -2.05 -16.57 6.51
C THR A 43 -1.38 -17.03 5.23
N THR A 44 -1.46 -16.26 4.16
CA THR A 44 -0.91 -16.63 2.85
C THR A 44 0.45 -16.00 2.59
N LEU A 45 0.85 -15.02 3.38
CA LEU A 45 2.11 -14.33 3.22
C LEU A 45 3.18 -14.96 4.09
N ILE A 46 4.36 -15.15 3.51
CA ILE A 46 5.55 -15.51 4.28
C ILE A 46 6.16 -14.20 4.72
N ASP A 47 5.93 -13.87 5.95
CA ASP A 47 6.36 -12.60 6.50
C ASP A 47 7.17 -12.80 7.77
N ARG A 48 7.72 -11.71 8.24
CA ARG A 48 8.43 -11.69 9.52
C ARG A 48 7.78 -10.63 10.38
N TYR A 49 7.36 -11.04 11.57
CA TYR A 49 6.85 -10.12 12.57
C TYR A 49 7.95 -9.14 12.99
N VAL A 50 7.69 -7.85 12.85
CA VAL A 50 8.66 -6.79 13.16
C VAL A 50 8.41 -6.21 14.57
N GLY A 51 7.15 -6.14 14.97
CA GLY A 51 6.80 -5.58 16.27
C GLY A 51 5.42 -4.94 16.26
N ARG A 52 5.17 -4.10 17.26
CA ARG A 52 3.93 -3.36 17.36
C ARG A 52 4.23 -1.88 17.22
N VAL A 53 3.34 -1.17 16.53
CA VAL A 53 3.44 0.28 16.38
C VAL A 53 2.19 0.92 16.97
N THR A 54 2.37 2.14 17.48
CA THR A 54 1.28 2.96 17.98
C THR A 54 0.93 3.98 16.91
N SER A 55 -0.33 4.00 16.51
CA SER A 55 -0.82 4.93 15.48
C SER A 55 -1.90 5.82 16.07
N THR A 56 -1.90 7.09 15.66
CA THR A 56 -2.94 8.03 16.03
C THR A 56 -3.90 8.19 14.85
N LEU A 57 -5.17 7.88 15.08
CA LEU A 57 -6.20 8.02 14.07
C LEU A 57 -6.68 9.47 13.97
N ALA A 58 -7.41 9.79 12.92
CA ALA A 58 -7.86 11.16 12.64
C ALA A 58 -8.66 11.79 13.78
N GLY A 59 -9.36 10.97 14.59
CA GLY A 59 -10.11 11.47 15.76
C GLY A 59 -9.28 11.59 17.03
N GLY A 60 -7.96 11.43 16.97
CA GLY A 60 -7.08 11.44 18.14
C GLY A 60 -7.01 10.11 18.89
N GLN A 61 -7.72 9.12 18.42
CA GLN A 61 -7.69 7.78 19.01
C GLN A 61 -6.35 7.11 18.74
N ILE A 62 -5.78 6.49 19.77
CA ILE A 62 -4.50 5.77 19.67
C ILE A 62 -4.78 4.29 19.58
N ILE A 63 -4.19 3.62 18.59
CA ILE A 63 -4.26 2.18 18.41
C ILE A 63 -2.86 1.58 18.37
N GLU A 64 -2.78 0.31 18.75
CA GLU A 64 -1.57 -0.49 18.58
C GLU A 64 -1.82 -1.53 17.51
N GLU A 65 -0.88 -1.70 16.59
CA GLU A 65 -0.98 -2.65 15.50
C GLU A 65 0.28 -3.49 15.40
N ASP A 66 0.11 -4.74 15.03
CA ASP A 66 1.23 -5.61 14.70
C ASP A 66 1.74 -5.25 13.31
N VAL A 67 3.07 -5.20 13.18
CA VAL A 67 3.74 -4.88 11.92
C VAL A 67 4.54 -6.08 11.47
N ASP A 68 4.27 -6.51 10.24
CA ASP A 68 4.99 -7.59 9.59
C ASP A 68 5.78 -7.07 8.40
N LEU A 69 6.87 -7.75 8.08
CA LEU A 69 7.67 -7.42 6.90
C LEU A 69 7.23 -8.33 5.77
N VAL A 70 6.74 -7.73 4.70
CA VAL A 70 6.18 -8.42 3.54
C VAL A 70 7.07 -8.20 2.33
N GLU A 71 7.36 -9.29 1.62
CA GLU A 71 8.18 -9.27 0.42
C GLU A 71 7.29 -9.41 -0.81
N PHE A 72 7.46 -8.51 -1.77
CA PHE A 72 6.68 -8.56 -3.02
C PHE A 72 7.40 -7.77 -4.12
N PRO A 73 7.06 -8.04 -5.40
CA PRO A 73 7.63 -7.29 -6.52
C PRO A 73 7.00 -5.90 -6.62
N PHE A 74 7.83 -4.89 -6.81
CA PHE A 74 7.39 -3.53 -7.00
C PHE A 74 8.31 -2.83 -8.00
N ASP A 75 7.75 -2.35 -9.09
CA ASP A 75 8.47 -1.67 -10.17
C ASP A 75 9.68 -2.48 -10.68
N GLY A 76 9.46 -3.78 -10.88
CA GLY A 76 10.47 -4.67 -11.43
C GLY A 76 11.52 -5.16 -10.43
N GLN A 77 11.37 -4.85 -9.16
CA GLN A 77 12.30 -5.28 -8.11
C GLN A 77 11.53 -5.92 -6.96
N ILE A 78 12.18 -6.85 -6.28
CA ILE A 78 11.62 -7.41 -5.04
C ILE A 78 11.96 -6.47 -3.90
N ILE A 79 10.95 -6.01 -3.21
CA ILE A 79 11.13 -5.12 -2.06
C ILE A 79 10.54 -5.74 -0.80
N HIS A 80 10.93 -5.20 0.34
CA HIS A 80 10.37 -5.54 1.63
C HIS A 80 9.69 -4.31 2.18
N ALA A 81 8.43 -4.47 2.60
CA ALA A 81 7.65 -3.36 3.13
C ALA A 81 7.04 -3.75 4.46
N GLU A 82 6.86 -2.78 5.32
CA GLU A 82 6.15 -2.97 6.57
C GLU A 82 4.66 -2.94 6.31
N ALA A 83 3.94 -3.95 6.78
CA ALA A 83 2.51 -4.06 6.59
C ALA A 83 1.78 -4.21 7.91
N THR A 84 0.64 -3.55 8.02
CA THR A 84 -0.33 -3.82 9.07
C THR A 84 -1.52 -4.54 8.45
N PHE A 85 -2.15 -5.43 9.22
CA PHE A 85 -3.31 -6.20 8.76
C PHE A 85 -4.56 -5.68 9.45
N VAL A 86 -5.57 -5.38 8.65
CA VAL A 86 -6.81 -4.76 9.13
C VAL A 86 -8.02 -5.55 8.67
N PRO A 87 -9.16 -5.46 9.40
CA PRO A 87 -10.40 -6.13 9.00
C PRO A 87 -11.07 -5.37 7.85
N ASP A 88 -10.38 -5.25 6.73
CA ASP A 88 -10.84 -4.57 5.54
C ASP A 88 -10.59 -5.50 4.36
N SER A 89 -11.18 -5.19 3.22
CA SER A 89 -10.99 -5.95 1.98
C SER A 89 -10.05 -5.24 1.00
N GLN A 90 -9.52 -4.08 1.35
CA GLN A 90 -8.73 -3.25 0.45
C GLN A 90 -7.29 -3.16 0.88
N ILE A 91 -6.40 -3.03 -0.11
CA ILE A 91 -4.99 -2.74 0.12
C ILE A 91 -4.80 -1.23 0.02
N LEU A 92 -4.13 -0.64 1.02
CA LEU A 92 -3.73 0.75 0.98
C LEU A 92 -2.21 0.86 0.85
N ILE A 93 -1.78 1.77 -0.01
CA ILE A 93 -0.38 2.11 -0.19
C ILE A 93 -0.16 3.47 0.45
N GLY A 94 0.79 3.52 1.38
CA GLY A 94 1.15 4.75 2.06
C GLY A 94 2.30 5.48 1.40
N THR A 95 2.52 6.70 1.86
CA THR A 95 3.54 7.58 1.29
C THR A 95 4.97 7.09 1.54
N HIS A 96 5.19 6.33 2.61
CA HIS A 96 6.53 5.79 2.88
C HIS A 96 6.98 4.80 1.81
N LEU A 97 6.06 3.95 1.33
CA LEU A 97 6.38 2.98 0.27
C LEU A 97 6.84 3.68 -1.01
N ILE A 98 6.21 4.79 -1.35
CA ILE A 98 6.46 5.50 -2.61
C ILE A 98 7.28 6.77 -2.42
N ARG A 99 8.05 6.86 -1.34
CA ARG A 99 8.80 8.08 -1.00
C ARG A 99 9.85 8.47 -2.02
N GLU A 100 10.31 7.54 -2.84
CA GLU A 100 11.30 7.81 -3.89
C GLU A 100 10.66 7.99 -5.27
N TYR A 101 9.34 8.09 -5.31
CA TYR A 101 8.58 8.17 -6.54
C TYR A 101 7.91 9.52 -6.68
N GLN A 102 7.74 9.93 -7.93
CA GLN A 102 6.84 11.01 -8.29
C GLN A 102 5.48 10.40 -8.64
N LEU A 103 4.45 10.84 -7.95
CA LEU A 103 3.08 10.42 -8.19
C LEU A 103 2.37 11.46 -9.04
N GLN A 104 1.81 11.03 -10.16
CA GLN A 104 0.98 11.88 -11.02
C GLN A 104 -0.39 11.24 -11.16
N ILE A 105 -1.43 12.00 -10.86
CA ILE A 105 -2.82 11.56 -10.98
C ILE A 105 -3.52 12.53 -11.92
N ASP A 106 -4.09 12.00 -12.99
CA ASP A 106 -4.91 12.76 -13.93
C ASP A 106 -6.35 12.27 -13.78
N PHE A 107 -7.19 13.08 -13.13
CA PHE A 107 -8.57 12.71 -12.88
C PHE A 107 -9.43 12.79 -14.13
N VAL A 108 -9.04 13.60 -15.11
CA VAL A 108 -9.78 13.72 -16.37
C VAL A 108 -9.55 12.48 -17.24
N GLN A 109 -8.28 12.07 -17.38
CA GLN A 109 -7.91 10.88 -18.15
C GLN A 109 -8.04 9.60 -17.33
N LYS A 110 -8.27 9.70 -16.03
CA LYS A 110 -8.35 8.58 -15.09
C LYS A 110 -7.11 7.71 -15.13
N SER A 111 -5.95 8.37 -15.11
CA SER A 111 -4.65 7.69 -15.15
C SER A 111 -3.81 8.02 -13.93
N VAL A 112 -2.96 7.08 -13.56
CA VAL A 112 -2.01 7.20 -12.45
C VAL A 112 -0.64 6.79 -12.97
N GLN A 113 0.40 7.55 -12.60
CA GLN A 113 1.79 7.21 -12.89
C GLN A 113 2.62 7.32 -11.63
N LEU A 114 3.45 6.32 -11.38
CA LEU A 114 4.50 6.36 -10.38
C LEU A 114 5.83 6.21 -11.10
N GLU A 115 6.67 7.22 -11.01
CA GLU A 115 7.98 7.22 -11.64
C GLU A 115 9.07 7.42 -10.59
N ARG A 116 10.03 6.50 -10.55
CA ARG A 116 11.14 6.60 -9.61
C ARG A 116 12.03 7.78 -9.97
N LYS A 117 12.38 8.61 -8.98
CA LYS A 117 13.17 9.85 -9.18
C LYS A 117 14.51 9.85 -8.46
N SER A 118 14.84 8.84 -7.70
CA SER A 118 16.14 8.82 -7.00
C SER A 118 17.06 7.72 -7.47
#